data_c64433cd65aabb086fc8067776670879
#
_entry.id   c64433cd65aabb086fc8067776670879
#
_cell.length_a   1.000
_cell.length_b   1.000
_cell.length_c   1.000
_cell.angle_alpha   90.00
_cell.angle_beta   90.00
_cell.angle_gamma   90.00
#
_symmetry.space_group_name_H-M   'P 1'
#
loop_
_entity.id
_entity.type
_entity.pdbx_description
1 polymer ?
#
loop_
_entity_poly.entity_id
_entity_poly.type
_entity_poly.pdbx_seq_one_letter_code
_entity_poly.pdbx_strand_id
1 'polypeptide(L)'
;TVTSYLKYLTRPQSLDVVRETGNQRQTIADRAFYMNHNAAFGTQAGRFAFAFKGGVSALFRGLVTDLTGTGLGTGTANDLSAGYAGVYLQPGITYRSQRLRLTLDLPAGYRRYGLHDRIDGSRTPAGIFTWKPRFAVKWSPTGHLSLSASGTVGRDAADDSRTGNGAVLRNYRSVLCGVNEYRQALQRSLSAGIAYKNPIGGFFASLLAVRSWNDLPFLPAQRFDGDYIVNYYVHSSNRVRSWYLSGDVSQNIDALNGQAGLNVGYNLSGTELLLEEVPTSYENSTLTVAPRFNFRFAAWVNTEYRLEYRYTTLSIRGREPDGRHDFNQRLTVNLVPSKKWVIQFTAEHYYSQLSADRSKHLLLADASLRWKINGKWEATATAANLFGREEYAYTTFDGVSSSSYRYAIRPRNILLGASWKF
;
A
#
# COMPACT_ATOMS: atom_id res chain seq x y z
N THR A 1 22.30 21.37 7.83
CA THR A 1 22.58 20.09 7.16
C THR A 1 22.39 20.27 5.66
N VAL A 2 23.36 19.85 4.88
CA VAL A 2 23.26 19.78 3.42
C VAL A 2 23.17 18.32 3.02
N THR A 3 22.21 17.98 2.17
CA THR A 3 22.00 16.61 1.71
C THR A 3 21.94 16.56 0.20
N SER A 4 22.66 15.60 -0.38
CA SER A 4 22.63 15.28 -1.80
C SER A 4 22.14 13.86 -1.99
N TYR A 5 21.18 13.68 -2.87
CA TYR A 5 20.65 12.37 -3.22
C TYR A 5 20.64 12.21 -4.73
N LEU A 6 21.29 11.16 -5.20
CA LEU A 6 21.36 10.77 -6.59
C LEU A 6 20.89 9.33 -6.72
N LYS A 7 20.01 9.05 -7.67
CA LYS A 7 19.53 7.70 -7.95
C LYS A 7 19.42 7.47 -9.45
N TYR A 8 20.04 6.41 -9.92
CA TYR A 8 19.86 5.91 -11.27
C TYR A 8 19.12 4.59 -11.23
N LEU A 9 18.07 4.46 -12.03
CA LEU A 9 17.26 3.26 -12.15
C LEU A 9 17.23 2.82 -13.61
N THR A 10 17.45 1.54 -13.83
CA THR A 10 17.16 0.90 -15.12
C THR A 10 16.27 -0.31 -14.87
N ARG A 11 15.22 -0.44 -15.65
CA ARG A 11 14.26 -1.55 -15.55
C ARG A 11 13.97 -2.10 -16.94
N PRO A 12 14.90 -2.90 -17.52
CA PRO A 12 14.57 -3.65 -18.71
C PRO A 12 13.62 -4.80 -18.33
N GLN A 13 12.53 -4.94 -19.07
CA GLN A 13 11.56 -6.03 -18.89
C GLN A 13 11.15 -6.55 -20.26
N SER A 14 11.00 -7.86 -20.36
CA SER A 14 10.34 -8.51 -21.49
C SER A 14 9.24 -9.40 -20.95
N LEU A 15 8.11 -9.41 -21.62
CA LEU A 15 6.97 -10.26 -21.32
C LEU A 15 6.52 -10.92 -22.61
N ASP A 16 6.56 -12.24 -22.64
CA ASP A 16 6.01 -13.04 -23.72
C ASP A 16 4.72 -13.72 -23.22
N VAL A 17 3.62 -13.49 -23.91
CA VAL A 17 2.33 -14.13 -23.60
C VAL A 17 1.93 -14.99 -24.79
N VAL A 18 1.83 -16.31 -24.54
CA VAL A 18 1.37 -17.28 -25.53
C VAL A 18 -0.14 -17.42 -25.41
N ARG A 19 -0.84 -17.29 -26.55
CA ARG A 19 -2.29 -17.49 -26.67
C ARG A 19 -2.62 -18.38 -27.85
N GLU A 20 -3.80 -18.99 -27.84
CA GLU A 20 -4.33 -19.75 -28.97
C GLU A 20 -4.50 -18.88 -30.21
N THR A 21 -4.78 -17.58 -30.03
CA THR A 21 -5.00 -16.58 -31.10
C THR A 21 -3.72 -15.90 -31.60
N GLY A 22 -2.55 -16.22 -31.03
CA GLY A 22 -1.26 -15.66 -31.42
C GLY A 22 -0.37 -15.26 -30.22
N ASN A 23 0.92 -15.21 -30.47
CA ASN A 23 1.91 -14.83 -29.48
C ASN A 23 2.02 -13.32 -29.37
N GLN A 24 2.02 -12.82 -28.14
CA GLN A 24 2.26 -11.42 -27.85
C GLN A 24 3.64 -11.25 -27.23
N ARG A 25 4.31 -10.21 -27.62
CA ARG A 25 5.60 -9.85 -27.05
C ARG A 25 5.63 -8.38 -26.69
N GLN A 26 6.04 -8.10 -25.46
CA GLN A 26 6.28 -6.75 -25.00
C GLN A 26 7.72 -6.58 -24.54
N THR A 27 8.34 -5.50 -24.97
CA THR A 27 9.62 -5.04 -24.45
C THR A 27 9.43 -3.69 -23.78
N ILE A 28 10.06 -3.49 -22.63
CA ILE A 28 10.04 -2.22 -21.89
C ILE A 28 11.47 -1.89 -21.49
N ALA A 29 11.92 -0.68 -21.83
CA ALA A 29 13.13 -0.10 -21.32
C ALA A 29 12.78 1.23 -20.62
N ASP A 30 12.80 1.23 -19.30
CA ASP A 30 12.55 2.40 -18.45
C ASP A 30 13.87 2.78 -17.76
N ARG A 31 14.36 3.99 -18.03
CA ARG A 31 15.59 4.53 -17.43
C ARG A 31 15.28 5.86 -16.78
N ALA A 32 15.67 6.03 -15.54
CA ALA A 32 15.45 7.27 -14.82
C ALA A 32 16.68 7.71 -14.04
N PHE A 33 16.97 9.00 -14.11
CA PHE A 33 17.95 9.68 -13.28
C PHE A 33 17.21 10.71 -12.43
N TYR A 34 17.35 10.60 -11.12
CA TYR A 34 16.77 11.50 -10.14
C TYR A 34 17.87 12.14 -9.31
N MET A 35 17.77 13.46 -9.10
CA MET A 35 18.63 14.19 -8.17
C MET A 35 17.81 15.10 -7.24
N ASN A 36 18.29 15.27 -6.03
CA ASN A 36 17.75 16.21 -5.05
C ASN A 36 18.91 16.74 -4.18
N HIS A 37 19.11 18.04 -4.24
CA HIS A 37 20.09 18.74 -3.40
C HIS A 37 19.33 19.73 -2.53
N ASN A 38 19.54 19.69 -1.23
CA ASN A 38 18.87 20.57 -0.30
C ASN A 38 19.76 20.99 0.85
N ALA A 39 19.47 22.17 1.37
CA ALA A 39 20.00 22.67 2.62
C ALA A 39 18.87 22.83 3.63
N ALA A 40 19.12 22.46 4.87
CA ALA A 40 18.18 22.60 5.95
C ALA A 40 18.84 23.34 7.12
N PHE A 41 18.11 24.30 7.66
CA PHE A 41 18.46 25.07 8.84
C PHE A 41 17.35 24.94 9.86
N GLY A 42 17.70 24.88 11.14
CA GLY A 42 16.72 24.87 12.24
C GLY A 42 17.27 25.66 13.42
N THR A 43 16.38 26.40 14.07
CA THR A 43 16.68 27.14 15.29
C THR A 43 15.53 27.03 16.28
N GLN A 44 15.82 27.27 17.54
CA GLN A 44 14.83 27.26 18.61
C GLN A 44 14.94 28.56 19.42
N ALA A 45 13.78 29.19 19.67
CA ALA A 45 13.63 30.32 20.50
C ALA A 45 12.50 30.07 21.53
N GLY A 46 12.88 29.78 22.76
CA GLY A 46 11.94 29.42 23.81
C GLY A 46 11.11 28.20 23.45
N ARG A 47 9.79 28.38 23.33
CA ARG A 47 8.83 27.32 22.98
C ARG A 47 8.62 27.16 21.49
N PHE A 48 9.25 27.97 20.65
CA PHE A 48 9.15 27.93 19.20
C PHE A 48 10.39 27.30 18.59
N ALA A 49 10.18 26.34 17.69
CA ALA A 49 11.21 25.80 16.82
C ALA A 49 10.87 26.17 15.38
N PHE A 50 11.85 26.73 14.68
CA PHE A 50 11.76 27.11 13.28
C PHE A 50 12.60 26.14 12.47
N ALA A 51 12.03 25.63 11.41
CA ALA A 51 12.72 24.80 10.44
C ALA A 51 12.60 25.44 9.07
N PHE A 52 13.66 25.42 8.32
CA PHE A 52 13.69 25.90 6.96
C PHE A 52 14.48 24.89 6.12
N LYS A 53 13.86 24.42 5.05
CA LYS A 53 14.52 23.55 4.09
C LYS A 53 14.26 24.11 2.69
N GLY A 54 15.32 24.24 1.89
CA GLY A 54 15.23 24.67 0.50
C GLY A 54 16.12 23.81 -0.37
N GLY A 55 15.73 23.62 -1.61
CA GLY A 55 16.50 22.78 -2.49
C GLY A 55 16.06 22.81 -3.94
N VAL A 56 16.80 22.03 -4.72
CA VAL A 56 16.54 21.78 -6.15
C VAL A 56 16.33 20.29 -6.36
N SER A 57 15.42 19.94 -7.26
CA SER A 57 15.21 18.55 -7.64
C SER A 57 15.00 18.43 -9.14
N ALA A 58 15.48 17.33 -9.73
CA ALA A 58 15.20 17.03 -11.12
C ALA A 58 15.01 15.52 -11.30
N LEU A 59 14.18 15.19 -12.28
CA LEU A 59 13.97 13.83 -12.78
C LEU A 59 14.09 13.86 -14.30
N PHE A 60 14.88 12.96 -14.84
CA PHE A 60 14.98 12.70 -16.27
C PHE A 60 14.66 11.23 -16.50
N ARG A 61 13.69 10.95 -17.35
CA ARG A 61 13.19 9.59 -17.62
C ARG A 61 13.14 9.36 -19.12
N GLY A 62 13.62 8.20 -19.56
CA GLY A 62 13.45 7.68 -20.90
C GLY A 62 12.62 6.40 -20.83
N LEU A 63 11.50 6.35 -21.52
CA LEU A 63 10.63 5.18 -21.60
C LEU A 63 10.51 4.75 -23.06
N VAL A 64 10.96 3.54 -23.36
CA VAL A 64 10.77 2.91 -24.67
C VAL A 64 9.98 1.63 -24.43
N THR A 65 8.86 1.49 -25.12
CA THR A 65 8.05 0.26 -25.06
C THR A 65 7.64 -0.13 -26.48
N ASP A 66 7.57 -1.42 -26.70
CA ASP A 66 7.05 -1.99 -27.94
C ASP A 66 6.20 -3.21 -27.60
N LEU A 67 4.99 -3.26 -28.15
CA LEU A 67 4.03 -4.34 -27.94
C LEU A 67 3.55 -4.85 -29.30
N THR A 68 3.85 -6.11 -29.59
CA THR A 68 3.51 -6.77 -30.87
C THR A 68 2.56 -7.95 -30.66
N GLY A 69 1.84 -8.34 -31.72
CA GLY A 69 0.97 -9.53 -31.72
C GLY A 69 -0.39 -9.34 -31.05
N THR A 70 -0.84 -8.10 -30.81
CA THR A 70 -2.10 -7.87 -30.07
C THR A 70 -3.33 -7.70 -30.95
N GLY A 71 -3.18 -7.24 -32.19
CA GLY A 71 -4.32 -6.81 -33.01
C GLY A 71 -5.07 -5.57 -32.46
N LEU A 72 -4.53 -4.90 -31.45
CA LEU A 72 -5.10 -3.66 -30.92
C LEU A 72 -5.02 -2.55 -31.97
N GLY A 73 -6.12 -1.85 -32.20
CA GLY A 73 -6.20 -0.72 -33.16
C GLY A 73 -5.53 0.57 -32.66
N THR A 74 -4.91 0.56 -31.48
CA THR A 74 -4.20 1.70 -30.87
C THR A 74 -2.69 1.57 -31.06
N GLY A 75 -1.96 2.70 -31.01
CA GLY A 75 -0.50 2.70 -31.04
C GLY A 75 0.08 1.78 -29.94
N THR A 76 0.99 0.89 -30.30
CA THR A 76 1.53 -0.16 -29.45
C THR A 76 2.94 0.12 -28.95
N ALA A 77 3.49 1.29 -29.30
CA ALA A 77 4.84 1.69 -28.93
C ALA A 77 4.86 3.04 -28.19
N ASN A 78 5.85 3.23 -27.36
CA ASN A 78 6.22 4.51 -26.77
C ASN A 78 7.74 4.72 -26.94
N ASP A 79 8.14 5.94 -27.29
CA ASP A 79 9.53 6.41 -27.19
C ASP A 79 9.50 7.83 -26.61
N LEU A 80 9.57 7.90 -25.28
CA LEU A 80 9.36 9.12 -24.52
C LEU A 80 10.63 9.56 -23.79
N SER A 81 10.89 10.86 -23.84
CA SER A 81 11.76 11.55 -22.91
C SER A 81 10.92 12.47 -22.04
N ALA A 82 10.85 12.21 -20.75
CA ALA A 82 10.01 12.92 -19.82
C ALA A 82 10.81 13.33 -18.57
N GLY A 83 10.38 14.36 -17.88
CA GLY A 83 10.99 14.73 -16.62
C GLY A 83 10.65 16.13 -16.15
N TYR A 84 11.30 16.53 -15.09
CA TYR A 84 11.18 17.88 -14.54
C TYR A 84 12.50 18.37 -13.93
N ALA A 85 12.61 19.69 -13.83
CA ALA A 85 13.56 20.38 -12.96
C ALA A 85 12.79 21.43 -12.16
N GLY A 86 13.18 21.64 -10.89
CA GLY A 86 12.47 22.60 -10.07
C GLY A 86 13.17 22.92 -8.77
N VAL A 87 12.63 23.95 -8.13
CA VAL A 87 13.08 24.47 -6.84
C VAL A 87 11.96 24.35 -5.82
N TYR A 88 12.31 24.23 -4.55
CA TYR A 88 11.34 24.18 -3.48
C TYR A 88 11.85 24.82 -2.19
N LEU A 89 10.89 25.28 -1.38
CA LEU A 89 11.09 25.78 -0.03
C LEU A 89 10.08 25.12 0.90
N GLN A 90 10.50 24.80 2.13
CA GLN A 90 9.69 24.16 3.13
C GLN A 90 9.94 24.85 4.49
N PRO A 91 9.41 26.05 4.72
CA PRO A 91 9.45 26.65 6.03
C PRO A 91 8.45 25.95 6.96
N GLY A 92 8.84 25.81 8.21
CA GLY A 92 8.01 25.21 9.25
C GLY A 92 8.21 25.89 10.58
N ILE A 93 7.14 25.97 11.36
CA ILE A 93 7.15 26.44 12.73
C ILE A 93 6.45 25.42 13.62
N THR A 94 7.08 25.13 14.75
CA THR A 94 6.50 24.27 15.79
C THR A 94 6.51 25.03 17.12
N TYR A 95 5.32 25.21 17.69
CA TYR A 95 5.18 25.62 19.09
C TYR A 95 5.09 24.38 19.98
N ARG A 96 5.82 24.35 21.07
CA ARG A 96 5.82 23.24 22.01
C ARG A 96 5.73 23.73 23.45
N SER A 97 4.72 23.25 24.16
CA SER A 97 4.62 23.34 25.59
C SER A 97 4.54 21.93 26.20
N GLN A 98 4.40 21.83 27.52
CA GLN A 98 4.29 20.54 28.21
C GLN A 98 3.13 19.68 27.68
N ARG A 99 2.00 20.30 27.33
CA ARG A 99 0.76 19.60 26.94
C ARG A 99 0.32 19.85 25.52
N LEU A 100 0.88 20.84 24.83
CA LEU A 100 0.43 21.26 23.51
C LEU A 100 1.60 21.36 22.54
N ARG A 101 1.43 20.74 21.37
CA ARG A 101 2.31 20.90 20.22
C ARG A 101 1.49 21.35 19.02
N LEU A 102 1.86 22.48 18.46
CA LEU A 102 1.29 23.01 17.21
C LEU A 102 2.40 22.99 16.16
N THR A 103 2.09 22.53 14.97
CA THR A 103 3.04 22.51 13.85
C THR A 103 2.35 23.09 12.63
N LEU A 104 3.03 24.00 11.95
CA LEU A 104 2.64 24.55 10.66
C LEU A 104 3.81 24.41 9.71
N ASP A 105 3.62 23.67 8.63
CA ASP A 105 4.57 23.51 7.54
C ASP A 105 3.97 24.14 6.27
N LEU A 106 4.76 24.92 5.54
CA LEU A 106 4.32 25.65 4.36
C LEU A 106 5.20 25.31 3.13
N PRO A 107 5.24 24.04 2.70
CA PRO A 107 6.01 23.68 1.53
C PRO A 107 5.43 24.32 0.27
N ALA A 108 6.31 24.91 -0.52
CA ALA A 108 6.00 25.48 -1.82
C ALA A 108 7.15 25.19 -2.79
N GLY A 109 6.85 25.06 -4.06
CA GLY A 109 7.86 24.83 -5.09
C GLY A 109 7.35 25.13 -6.48
N TYR A 110 8.28 25.25 -7.40
CA TYR A 110 7.97 25.37 -8.81
C TYR A 110 8.76 24.31 -9.57
N ARG A 111 8.06 23.58 -10.44
CA ARG A 111 8.67 22.57 -11.32
C ARG A 111 8.30 22.87 -12.76
N ARG A 112 9.32 22.85 -13.61
CA ARG A 112 9.12 22.86 -15.04
C ARG A 112 9.24 21.44 -15.56
N TYR A 113 8.13 20.94 -16.08
CA TYR A 113 8.03 19.63 -16.71
C TYR A 113 8.27 19.73 -18.19
N GLY A 114 8.82 18.69 -18.78
CA GLY A 114 8.93 18.50 -20.21
C GLY A 114 8.65 17.05 -20.57
N LEU A 115 7.90 16.84 -21.62
CA LEU A 115 7.67 15.56 -22.24
C LEU A 115 7.88 15.71 -23.73
N HIS A 116 8.66 14.82 -24.31
CA HIS A 116 8.90 14.71 -25.73
C HIS A 116 8.60 13.28 -26.16
N ASP A 117 7.59 13.13 -26.97
CA ASP A 117 7.29 11.88 -27.66
C ASP A 117 8.04 11.88 -28.99
N ARG A 118 8.94 10.90 -29.18
CA ARG A 118 9.78 10.82 -30.38
C ARG A 118 9.09 10.12 -31.53
N ILE A 119 7.94 9.44 -31.27
CA ILE A 119 7.18 8.77 -32.34
C ILE A 119 6.41 9.79 -33.15
N ASP A 120 5.70 10.71 -32.49
CA ASP A 120 4.91 11.77 -33.17
C ASP A 120 5.61 13.13 -33.20
N GLY A 121 6.77 13.26 -32.54
CA GLY A 121 7.55 14.50 -32.46
C GLY A 121 6.96 15.55 -31.51
N SER A 122 5.90 15.24 -30.77
CA SER A 122 5.21 16.19 -29.91
C SER A 122 6.05 16.57 -28.70
N ARG A 123 5.87 17.82 -28.24
CA ARG A 123 6.52 18.35 -27.04
C ARG A 123 5.49 19.02 -26.15
N THR A 124 5.38 18.58 -24.92
CA THR A 124 4.43 19.11 -23.95
C THR A 124 5.16 19.69 -22.73
N PRO A 125 5.51 20.98 -22.75
CA PRO A 125 6.05 21.65 -21.57
C PRO A 125 4.94 22.05 -20.62
N ALA A 126 5.18 21.97 -19.29
CA ALA A 126 4.29 22.47 -18.26
C ALA A 126 5.06 23.10 -17.10
N GLY A 127 4.62 24.27 -16.66
CA GLY A 127 5.10 24.91 -15.42
C GLY A 127 4.09 24.66 -14.30
N ILE A 128 4.50 23.99 -13.24
CA ILE A 128 3.60 23.63 -12.14
C ILE A 128 4.12 24.24 -10.85
N PHE A 129 3.31 25.13 -10.27
CA PHE A 129 3.52 25.62 -8.91
C PHE A 129 2.88 24.63 -7.93
N THR A 130 3.68 24.10 -7.02
CA THR A 130 3.24 23.19 -5.97
C THR A 130 3.16 23.95 -4.64
N TRP A 131 2.07 23.73 -3.92
CA TRP A 131 1.86 24.33 -2.61
C TRP A 131 1.05 23.37 -1.76
N LYS A 132 1.55 22.96 -0.60
CA LYS A 132 0.92 21.93 0.22
C LYS A 132 1.05 22.21 1.72
N PRO A 133 0.46 23.32 2.22
CA PRO A 133 0.49 23.62 3.65
C PRO A 133 -0.11 22.48 4.46
N ARG A 134 0.48 22.28 5.62
CA ARG A 134 0.06 21.30 6.60
C ARG A 134 0.04 21.96 7.98
N PHE A 135 -1.06 21.79 8.68
CA PHE A 135 -1.12 22.06 10.11
C PHE A 135 -1.31 20.77 10.90
N ALA A 136 -0.76 20.72 12.11
CA ALA A 136 -0.97 19.63 13.04
C ALA A 136 -1.03 20.15 14.46
N VAL A 137 -1.95 19.61 15.24
CA VAL A 137 -2.16 19.88 16.66
C VAL A 137 -2.07 18.57 17.40
N LYS A 138 -1.30 18.55 18.47
CA LYS A 138 -1.31 17.46 19.45
C LYS A 138 -1.45 18.08 20.84
N TRP A 139 -2.52 17.69 21.53
CA TRP A 139 -2.81 18.12 22.87
C TRP A 139 -2.90 16.92 23.81
N SER A 140 -2.14 16.97 24.89
CA SER A 140 -2.11 15.92 25.92
C SER A 140 -2.58 16.53 27.24
N PRO A 141 -3.92 16.60 27.47
CA PRO A 141 -4.47 17.22 28.69
C PRO A 141 -4.00 16.52 29.97
N THR A 142 -3.75 15.21 29.87
CA THR A 142 -3.19 14.39 30.96
C THR A 142 -2.02 13.56 30.45
N GLY A 143 -1.31 12.86 31.36
CA GLY A 143 -0.28 11.88 30.98
C GLY A 143 -0.83 10.65 30.23
N HIS A 144 -2.13 10.42 30.32
CA HIS A 144 -2.79 9.25 29.74
C HIS A 144 -3.52 9.56 28.42
N LEU A 145 -4.05 10.78 28.26
CA LEU A 145 -4.89 11.15 27.13
C LEU A 145 -4.13 12.05 26.16
N SER A 146 -4.21 11.73 24.87
CA SER A 146 -3.65 12.52 23.79
C SER A 146 -4.69 12.69 22.68
N LEU A 147 -4.94 13.94 22.30
CA LEU A 147 -5.79 14.32 21.18
C LEU A 147 -4.91 14.86 20.06
N SER A 148 -5.23 14.51 18.82
CA SER A 148 -4.50 15.00 17.66
C SER A 148 -5.46 15.40 16.54
N ALA A 149 -5.10 16.46 15.84
CA ALA A 149 -5.78 16.85 14.60
C ALA A 149 -4.73 17.32 13.60
N SER A 150 -4.91 17.00 12.34
CA SER A 150 -4.07 17.57 11.28
C SER A 150 -4.87 17.79 10.00
N GLY A 151 -4.42 18.75 9.20
CA GLY A 151 -5.01 19.04 7.91
C GLY A 151 -3.96 19.44 6.90
N THR A 152 -4.21 19.07 5.65
CA THR A 152 -3.42 19.53 4.52
C THR A 152 -4.35 19.87 3.36
N VAL A 153 -4.00 20.92 2.65
CA VAL A 153 -4.59 21.28 1.38
C VAL A 153 -3.45 21.60 0.44
N GLY A 154 -3.47 21.14 -0.80
CA GLY A 154 -2.37 21.46 -1.67
C GLY A 154 -2.58 21.06 -3.11
N ARG A 155 -1.81 21.72 -3.97
CA ARG A 155 -1.73 21.43 -5.39
C ARG A 155 -0.36 20.81 -5.69
N ASP A 156 -0.38 19.71 -6.43
CA ASP A 156 0.82 19.03 -6.89
C ASP A 156 0.61 18.54 -8.33
N ALA A 157 1.67 18.14 -9.00
CA ALA A 157 1.53 17.49 -10.27
C ALA A 157 0.73 16.18 -10.14
N ALA A 158 -0.13 15.87 -11.09
CA ALA A 158 -0.71 14.54 -11.20
C ALA A 158 0.40 13.52 -11.48
N ASP A 159 0.16 12.29 -11.09
CA ASP A 159 1.12 11.19 -11.08
C ASP A 159 1.80 10.97 -12.45
N ASP A 160 3.14 10.92 -12.45
CA ASP A 160 3.98 10.65 -13.61
C ASP A 160 3.84 9.22 -14.17
N SER A 161 3.24 8.30 -13.40
CA SER A 161 3.00 6.90 -13.83
C SER A 161 2.00 6.78 -15.00
N ARG A 162 1.33 7.88 -15.35
CA ARG A 162 0.35 7.97 -16.43
C ARG A 162 0.93 8.45 -17.75
N THR A 163 2.24 8.72 -17.82
CA THR A 163 2.88 9.15 -19.06
C THR A 163 3.06 7.99 -20.02
N GLY A 164 2.80 8.23 -21.29
CA GLY A 164 2.87 7.27 -22.37
C GLY A 164 1.49 6.92 -22.94
N ASN A 165 1.19 7.43 -24.14
CA ASN A 165 -0.11 7.18 -24.82
C ASN A 165 -0.13 5.84 -25.56
N GLY A 166 1.03 5.25 -25.84
CA GLY A 166 1.12 3.90 -26.40
C GLY A 166 0.71 2.82 -25.40
N ALA A 167 0.12 1.76 -25.94
CA ALA A 167 -0.38 0.64 -25.14
C ALA A 167 0.73 -0.11 -24.41
N VAL A 168 0.56 -0.33 -23.11
CA VAL A 168 1.46 -1.13 -22.28
C VAL A 168 0.65 -2.25 -21.64
N LEU A 169 1.03 -3.49 -21.89
CA LEU A 169 0.42 -4.67 -21.32
C LEU A 169 0.80 -4.79 -19.84
N ARG A 170 -0.19 -4.76 -18.95
CA ARG A 170 -0.01 -4.89 -17.50
C ARG A 170 -0.10 -6.34 -17.05
N ASN A 171 -0.92 -7.11 -17.70
CA ASN A 171 -1.05 -8.56 -17.58
C ASN A 171 -1.59 -9.12 -18.92
N TYR A 172 -1.82 -10.41 -18.98
CA TYR A 172 -2.26 -11.10 -20.21
C TYR A 172 -3.55 -10.55 -20.85
N ARG A 173 -4.35 -9.73 -20.16
CA ARG A 173 -5.61 -9.16 -20.67
C ARG A 173 -5.73 -7.65 -20.47
N SER A 174 -4.92 -7.04 -19.62
CA SER A 174 -5.07 -5.63 -19.25
C SER A 174 -3.98 -4.79 -19.89
N VAL A 175 -4.40 -3.81 -20.66
CA VAL A 175 -3.57 -2.83 -21.33
C VAL A 175 -3.79 -1.46 -20.70
N LEU A 176 -2.75 -0.67 -20.54
CA LEU A 176 -2.80 0.71 -20.09
C LEU A 176 -2.29 1.63 -21.21
N CYS A 177 -3.12 2.61 -21.59
CA CYS A 177 -2.73 3.77 -22.38
C CYS A 177 -2.75 5.01 -21.47
N GLY A 178 -1.62 5.64 -21.26
CA GLY A 178 -1.51 6.84 -20.45
C GLY A 178 -1.87 8.12 -21.20
N VAL A 179 -1.40 9.25 -20.68
CA VAL A 179 -1.54 10.58 -21.29
C VAL A 179 -0.21 11.29 -21.32
N ASN A 180 0.08 11.97 -22.42
CA ASN A 180 1.30 12.74 -22.60
C ASN A 180 1.13 14.20 -22.13
N GLU A 181 0.62 14.39 -20.91
CA GLU A 181 0.36 15.72 -20.36
C GLU A 181 0.57 15.77 -18.84
N TYR A 182 1.12 16.90 -18.38
CA TYR A 182 1.24 17.21 -16.96
C TYR A 182 0.20 18.24 -16.54
N ARG A 183 -0.61 17.89 -15.53
CA ARG A 183 -1.61 18.78 -14.93
C ARG A 183 -1.53 18.76 -13.42
N GLN A 184 -2.09 19.78 -12.79
CA GLN A 184 -2.20 19.89 -11.35
C GLN A 184 -3.39 19.09 -10.81
N ALA A 185 -3.18 18.40 -9.69
CA ALA A 185 -4.21 17.81 -8.86
C ALA A 185 -4.35 18.62 -7.56
N LEU A 186 -5.57 18.78 -7.07
CA LEU A 186 -5.85 19.37 -5.76
C LEU A 186 -6.13 18.26 -4.76
N GLN A 187 -5.32 18.21 -3.70
CA GLN A 187 -5.43 17.23 -2.62
C GLN A 187 -5.79 17.92 -1.32
N ARG A 188 -6.75 17.36 -0.60
CA ARG A 188 -7.19 17.85 0.71
C ARG A 188 -7.37 16.67 1.64
N SER A 189 -6.88 16.79 2.87
CA SER A 189 -7.15 15.80 3.90
C SER A 189 -7.26 16.45 5.28
N LEU A 190 -8.12 15.85 6.10
CA LEU A 190 -8.29 16.15 7.51
C LEU A 190 -8.15 14.85 8.29
N SER A 191 -7.47 14.89 9.42
CA SER A 191 -7.40 13.78 10.35
C SER A 191 -7.66 14.24 11.77
N ALA A 192 -8.31 13.37 12.54
CA ALA A 192 -8.51 13.54 13.98
C ALA A 192 -8.24 12.21 14.67
N GLY A 193 -7.56 12.26 15.81
CA GLY A 193 -7.22 11.08 16.58
C GLY A 193 -7.28 11.31 18.07
N ILE A 194 -7.66 10.25 18.79
CA ILE A 194 -7.62 10.17 20.23
C ILE A 194 -6.82 8.93 20.64
N ALA A 195 -5.96 9.05 21.62
CA ALA A 195 -5.23 7.93 22.19
C ALA A 195 -5.22 8.02 23.71
N TYR A 196 -5.58 6.93 24.35
CA TYR A 196 -5.51 6.73 25.77
C TYR A 196 -4.48 5.65 26.10
N LYS A 197 -3.62 5.90 27.09
CA LYS A 197 -2.54 5.00 27.51
C LYS A 197 -2.50 4.91 29.02
N ASN A 198 -2.71 3.74 29.55
CA ASN A 198 -2.50 3.44 30.98
C ASN A 198 -1.46 2.30 31.08
N PRO A 199 -0.15 2.62 31.15
CA PRO A 199 0.90 1.61 31.24
C PRO A 199 0.82 0.75 32.49
N ILE A 200 0.38 1.31 33.63
CA ILE A 200 0.28 0.58 34.91
C ILE A 200 -0.87 -0.44 34.83
N GLY A 201 -2.04 -0.05 34.33
CA GLY A 201 -3.18 -0.95 34.14
C GLY A 201 -3.10 -1.77 32.86
N GLY A 202 -2.04 -1.61 32.05
CA GLY A 202 -1.84 -2.34 30.80
C GLY A 202 -2.90 -2.08 29.74
N PHE A 203 -3.66 -0.98 29.82
CA PHE A 203 -4.73 -0.63 28.89
C PHE A 203 -4.31 0.46 27.90
N PHE A 204 -4.51 0.19 26.60
CA PHE A 204 -4.22 1.12 25.52
C PHE A 204 -5.41 1.14 24.57
N ALA A 205 -5.84 2.35 24.18
CA ALA A 205 -6.90 2.52 23.20
C ALA A 205 -6.57 3.71 22.28
N SER A 206 -6.86 3.56 21.00
CA SER A 206 -6.73 4.67 20.04
C SER A 206 -7.80 4.61 18.98
N LEU A 207 -8.21 5.80 18.51
CA LEU A 207 -9.10 5.98 17.38
C LEU A 207 -8.50 7.04 16.45
N LEU A 208 -8.52 6.77 15.15
CA LEU A 208 -8.10 7.67 14.10
C LEU A 208 -9.20 7.75 13.03
N ALA A 209 -9.55 8.97 12.65
CA ALA A 209 -10.42 9.25 11.52
C ALA A 209 -9.67 10.12 10.51
N VAL A 210 -9.72 9.75 9.24
CA VAL A 210 -9.14 10.52 8.13
C VAL A 210 -10.19 10.69 7.05
N ARG A 211 -10.37 11.92 6.60
CA ARG A 211 -11.17 12.25 5.43
C ARG A 211 -10.28 12.86 4.36
N SER A 212 -10.37 12.39 3.12
CA SER A 212 -9.65 12.99 2.01
C SER A 212 -10.55 13.28 0.79
N TRP A 213 -10.15 14.31 0.03
CA TRP A 213 -10.78 14.73 -1.22
C TRP A 213 -9.65 15.07 -2.18
N ASN A 214 -9.63 14.39 -3.31
CA ASN A 214 -8.64 14.63 -4.35
C ASN A 214 -9.38 14.97 -5.65
N ASP A 215 -9.18 16.18 -6.14
CA ASP A 215 -9.66 16.60 -7.45
C ASP A 215 -8.54 16.31 -8.45
N LEU A 216 -8.74 15.31 -9.29
CA LEU A 216 -7.81 14.85 -10.30
C LEU A 216 -8.19 15.45 -11.64
N PRO A 217 -7.23 15.82 -12.50
CA PRO A 217 -7.49 16.42 -13.81
C PRO A 217 -7.84 15.39 -14.90
N PHE A 218 -7.80 14.11 -14.57
CA PHE A 218 -8.07 13.01 -15.47
C PHE A 218 -9.09 12.06 -14.88
N LEU A 219 -10.04 11.65 -15.70
CA LEU A 219 -11.00 10.61 -15.40
C LEU A 219 -10.47 9.29 -15.97
N PRO A 220 -10.28 8.23 -15.16
CA PRO A 220 -9.95 6.92 -15.68
C PRO A 220 -11.09 6.39 -16.55
N ALA A 221 -10.73 5.69 -17.60
CA ALA A 221 -11.66 5.09 -18.55
C ALA A 221 -11.24 3.65 -18.83
N GLN A 222 -12.23 2.82 -19.10
CA GLN A 222 -12.06 1.41 -19.42
C GLN A 222 -12.98 1.02 -20.56
N ARG A 223 -12.43 0.33 -21.57
CA ARG A 223 -13.19 -0.30 -22.63
C ARG A 223 -12.72 -1.72 -22.86
N PHE A 224 -13.59 -2.55 -23.41
CA PHE A 224 -13.24 -3.88 -23.87
C PHE A 224 -12.92 -3.84 -25.36
N ASP A 225 -11.80 -4.41 -25.77
CA ASP A 225 -11.35 -4.49 -27.14
C ASP A 225 -10.93 -5.94 -27.40
N GLY A 226 -11.86 -6.73 -27.93
CA GLY A 226 -11.73 -8.17 -28.03
C GLY A 226 -11.48 -8.81 -26.66
N ASP A 227 -10.34 -9.48 -26.51
CA ASP A 227 -9.92 -10.13 -25.27
C ASP A 227 -9.27 -9.17 -24.25
N TYR A 228 -9.07 -7.90 -24.62
CA TYR A 228 -8.36 -6.94 -23.79
C TYR A 228 -9.29 -6.02 -23.02
N ILE A 229 -8.85 -5.70 -21.82
CA ILE A 229 -9.35 -4.58 -21.02
C ILE A 229 -8.39 -3.42 -21.23
N VAL A 230 -8.82 -2.44 -22.02
CA VAL A 230 -8.01 -1.24 -22.30
C VAL A 230 -8.36 -0.16 -21.29
N ASN A 231 -7.41 0.14 -20.41
CA ASN A 231 -7.50 1.23 -19.45
C ASN A 231 -6.84 2.47 -20.05
N TYR A 232 -7.49 3.61 -20.00
CA TYR A 232 -6.98 4.88 -20.50
C TYR A 232 -7.48 6.04 -19.64
N TYR A 233 -7.09 7.25 -19.99
CA TYR A 233 -7.51 8.46 -19.27
C TYR A 233 -8.10 9.47 -20.24
N VAL A 234 -9.16 10.15 -19.79
CA VAL A 234 -9.75 11.28 -20.52
C VAL A 234 -9.57 12.57 -19.74
N HIS A 235 -9.52 13.69 -20.48
CA HIS A 235 -9.43 15.03 -19.91
C HIS A 235 -10.77 15.43 -19.30
N SER A 236 -10.99 15.05 -18.05
CA SER A 236 -12.16 15.44 -17.26
C SER A 236 -11.80 15.48 -15.79
N SER A 237 -12.42 16.35 -15.04
CA SER A 237 -12.23 16.41 -13.59
C SER A 237 -12.83 15.16 -12.93
N ASN A 238 -12.07 14.52 -12.08
CA ASN A 238 -12.51 13.39 -11.29
C ASN A 238 -12.28 13.69 -9.82
N ARG A 239 -13.30 13.51 -9.00
CA ARG A 239 -13.22 13.69 -7.54
C ARG A 239 -13.21 12.36 -6.83
N VAL A 240 -12.06 12.01 -6.26
CA VAL A 240 -11.92 10.85 -5.38
C VAL A 240 -12.18 11.29 -3.94
N ARG A 241 -13.11 10.64 -3.26
CA ARG A 241 -13.46 10.88 -1.86
C ARG A 241 -13.18 9.62 -1.06
N SER A 242 -12.53 9.75 0.09
CA SER A 242 -12.32 8.61 0.96
C SER A 242 -12.48 8.95 2.44
N TRP A 243 -12.94 7.97 3.20
CA TRP A 243 -12.90 7.90 4.64
C TRP A 243 -12.02 6.73 5.07
N TYR A 244 -11.21 6.98 6.06
CA TYR A 244 -10.49 5.93 6.75
C TYR A 244 -10.71 6.09 8.25
N LEU A 245 -11.23 5.05 8.89
CA LEU A 245 -11.42 4.97 10.33
C LEU A 245 -10.61 3.79 10.84
N SER A 246 -9.89 3.98 11.96
CA SER A 246 -9.14 2.90 12.58
C SER A 246 -9.20 3.03 14.09
N GLY A 247 -9.60 1.95 14.76
CA GLY A 247 -9.58 1.81 16.20
C GLY A 247 -8.67 0.66 16.60
N ASP A 248 -7.89 0.87 17.65
CA ASP A 248 -7.08 -0.18 18.28
C ASP A 248 -7.33 -0.14 19.78
N VAL A 249 -7.59 -1.28 20.38
CA VAL A 249 -7.66 -1.45 21.82
C VAL A 249 -6.84 -2.66 22.23
N SER A 250 -6.11 -2.55 23.33
CA SER A 250 -5.39 -3.68 23.92
C SER A 250 -5.34 -3.58 25.42
N GLN A 251 -5.39 -4.75 26.07
CA GLN A 251 -5.39 -4.92 27.49
C GLN A 251 -4.44 -6.05 27.89
N ASN A 252 -3.58 -5.80 28.88
CA ASN A 252 -2.86 -6.84 29.56
C ASN A 252 -3.83 -7.60 30.49
N ILE A 253 -3.73 -8.93 30.50
CA ILE A 253 -4.54 -9.83 31.33
C ILE A 253 -3.58 -10.61 32.23
N ASP A 254 -3.38 -10.11 33.45
CA ASP A 254 -2.39 -10.65 34.40
C ASP A 254 -2.68 -12.12 34.75
N ALA A 255 -3.96 -12.49 34.89
CA ALA A 255 -4.37 -13.87 35.15
C ALA A 255 -3.90 -14.89 34.10
N LEU A 256 -3.68 -14.42 32.84
CA LEU A 256 -3.20 -15.24 31.72
C LEU A 256 -1.77 -14.92 31.33
N ASN A 257 -1.09 -14.06 32.11
CA ASN A 257 0.25 -13.55 31.80
C ASN A 257 0.40 -13.15 30.33
N GLY A 258 -0.54 -12.33 29.80
CA GLY A 258 -0.56 -12.02 28.40
C GLY A 258 -1.37 -10.79 28.04
N GLN A 259 -1.67 -10.66 26.78
CA GLN A 259 -2.35 -9.51 26.21
C GLN A 259 -3.44 -9.94 25.23
N ALA A 260 -4.59 -9.26 25.30
CA ALA A 260 -5.63 -9.29 24.28
C ALA A 260 -5.68 -7.93 23.57
N GLY A 261 -5.94 -7.94 22.27
CA GLY A 261 -6.11 -6.73 21.48
C GLY A 261 -7.11 -6.92 20.36
N LEU A 262 -7.69 -5.79 19.93
CA LEU A 262 -8.61 -5.73 18.82
C LEU A 262 -8.27 -4.50 17.97
N ASN A 263 -8.06 -4.71 16.68
CA ASN A 263 -8.00 -3.65 15.69
C ASN A 263 -9.27 -3.70 14.83
N VAL A 264 -9.89 -2.56 14.61
CA VAL A 264 -11.02 -2.39 13.69
C VAL A 264 -10.68 -1.27 12.74
N GLY A 265 -10.74 -1.56 11.44
CA GLY A 265 -10.50 -0.62 10.35
C GLY A 265 -11.72 -0.52 9.44
N TYR A 266 -12.06 0.68 9.00
CA TYR A 266 -13.05 0.90 7.95
C TYR A 266 -12.51 1.87 6.92
N ASN A 267 -12.52 1.45 5.67
CA ASN A 267 -12.15 2.27 4.54
C ASN A 267 -13.34 2.38 3.58
N LEU A 268 -13.65 3.59 3.15
CA LEU A 268 -14.68 3.87 2.16
C LEU A 268 -14.07 4.81 1.12
N SER A 269 -14.14 4.44 -0.16
CA SER A 269 -13.62 5.25 -1.27
C SER A 269 -14.63 5.28 -2.41
N GLY A 270 -14.97 6.48 -2.86
CA GLY A 270 -15.87 6.72 -3.99
C GLY A 270 -15.20 7.57 -5.05
N THR A 271 -15.41 7.21 -6.31
CA THR A 271 -14.90 7.92 -7.48
C THR A 271 -15.74 7.59 -8.73
N GLU A 272 -15.39 8.19 -9.85
CA GLU A 272 -16.02 7.95 -11.15
C GLU A 272 -14.99 7.40 -12.15
N LEU A 273 -15.48 6.65 -13.12
CA LEU A 273 -14.73 6.20 -14.29
C LEU A 273 -15.67 6.18 -15.50
N LEU A 274 -15.13 6.21 -16.70
CA LEU A 274 -15.88 5.89 -17.92
C LEU A 274 -15.76 4.38 -18.17
N LEU A 275 -16.88 3.69 -18.13
CA LEU A 275 -16.97 2.28 -18.51
C LEU A 275 -17.72 2.18 -19.83
N GLU A 276 -17.03 1.75 -20.91
CA GLU A 276 -17.58 1.77 -22.26
C GLU A 276 -18.17 3.16 -22.62
N GLU A 277 -17.40 4.21 -22.38
CA GLU A 277 -17.77 5.62 -22.61
C GLU A 277 -18.94 6.14 -21.75
N VAL A 278 -19.48 5.32 -20.86
CA VAL A 278 -20.59 5.70 -19.96
C VAL A 278 -20.03 6.10 -18.59
N PRO A 279 -20.30 7.33 -18.12
CA PRO A 279 -19.93 7.76 -16.78
C PRO A 279 -20.52 6.80 -15.72
N THR A 280 -19.63 6.25 -14.94
CA THR A 280 -19.97 5.21 -13.96
C THR A 280 -19.36 5.57 -12.61
N SER A 281 -20.21 5.83 -11.62
CA SER A 281 -19.78 5.99 -10.25
C SER A 281 -19.58 4.62 -9.60
N TYR A 282 -18.54 4.48 -8.82
CA TYR A 282 -18.35 3.30 -7.99
C TYR A 282 -17.87 3.69 -6.59
N GLU A 283 -18.26 2.89 -5.65
CA GLU A 283 -17.90 3.01 -4.25
C GLU A 283 -17.41 1.67 -3.73
N ASN A 284 -16.25 1.68 -3.11
CA ASN A 284 -15.66 0.51 -2.47
C ASN A 284 -15.56 0.77 -0.98
N SER A 285 -16.05 -0.17 -0.17
CA SER A 285 -15.83 -0.16 1.27
C SER A 285 -15.15 -1.44 1.74
N THR A 286 -14.36 -1.33 2.79
CA THR A 286 -13.71 -2.47 3.43
C THR A 286 -13.76 -2.28 4.93
N LEU A 287 -14.40 -3.23 5.62
CA LEU A 287 -14.35 -3.38 7.06
C LEU A 287 -13.32 -4.46 7.40
N THR A 288 -12.38 -4.15 8.27
CA THR A 288 -11.41 -5.10 8.81
C THR A 288 -11.59 -5.22 10.32
N VAL A 289 -11.65 -6.46 10.83
CA VAL A 289 -11.72 -6.76 12.27
C VAL A 289 -10.61 -7.76 12.58
N ALA A 290 -9.66 -7.38 13.43
CA ALA A 290 -8.47 -8.16 13.69
C ALA A 290 -8.20 -8.32 15.19
N PRO A 291 -8.85 -9.30 15.87
CA PRO A 291 -8.50 -9.67 17.23
C PRO A 291 -7.14 -10.39 17.27
N ARG A 292 -6.40 -10.16 18.36
CA ARG A 292 -5.11 -10.78 18.64
C ARG A 292 -5.02 -11.13 20.11
N PHE A 293 -4.47 -12.30 20.38
CA PHE A 293 -4.27 -12.81 21.73
C PHE A 293 -2.87 -13.39 21.84
N ASN A 294 -2.19 -13.10 22.95
CA ASN A 294 -0.91 -13.69 23.28
C ASN A 294 -0.92 -14.01 24.77
N PHE A 295 -0.99 -15.29 25.12
CA PHE A 295 -1.14 -15.76 26.48
C PHE A 295 -0.10 -16.81 26.84
N ARG A 296 0.38 -16.72 28.06
CA ARG A 296 1.26 -17.71 28.67
C ARG A 296 0.45 -18.52 29.70
N PHE A 297 -0.23 -19.55 29.24
CA PHE A 297 -1.07 -20.41 30.10
C PHE A 297 -0.28 -21.16 31.20
N ALA A 298 1.00 -21.48 30.94
CA ALA A 298 1.92 -22.03 31.88
C ALA A 298 3.33 -21.52 31.61
N ALA A 299 4.26 -21.71 32.53
CA ALA A 299 5.67 -21.29 32.36
C ALA A 299 6.31 -21.86 31.06
N TRP A 300 5.79 -23.00 30.62
CA TRP A 300 6.29 -23.74 29.46
C TRP A 300 5.34 -23.71 28.24
N VAL A 301 4.17 -23.02 28.31
CA VAL A 301 3.18 -22.93 27.23
C VAL A 301 2.90 -21.47 26.89
N ASN A 302 3.26 -21.04 25.69
CA ASN A 302 2.90 -19.75 25.13
C ASN A 302 2.04 -19.95 23.88
N THR A 303 0.93 -19.23 23.80
CA THR A 303 -0.02 -19.34 22.69
C THR A 303 -0.27 -17.96 22.10
N GLU A 304 -0.17 -17.84 20.81
CA GLU A 304 -0.51 -16.65 20.04
C GLU A 304 -1.61 -16.99 19.05
N TYR A 305 -2.67 -16.20 19.06
CA TYR A 305 -3.74 -16.28 18.10
C TYR A 305 -3.96 -14.92 17.46
N ARG A 306 -4.08 -14.91 16.12
CA ARG A 306 -4.44 -13.75 15.31
C ARG A 306 -5.53 -14.16 14.33
N LEU A 307 -6.53 -13.30 14.21
CA LEU A 307 -7.53 -13.36 13.15
C LEU A 307 -7.53 -12.01 12.43
N GLU A 308 -7.65 -12.03 11.13
CA GLU A 308 -8.02 -10.89 10.31
C GLU A 308 -9.26 -11.28 9.50
N TYR A 309 -10.38 -10.67 9.83
CA TYR A 309 -11.61 -10.76 9.06
C TYR A 309 -11.74 -9.50 8.22
N ARG A 310 -12.07 -9.66 6.95
CA ARG A 310 -12.29 -8.57 6.01
C ARG A 310 -13.63 -8.77 5.30
N TYR A 311 -14.42 -7.72 5.32
CA TYR A 311 -15.65 -7.62 4.53
C TYR A 311 -15.49 -6.46 3.55
N THR A 312 -15.49 -6.77 2.25
CA THR A 312 -15.34 -5.78 1.18
C THR A 312 -16.61 -5.70 0.37
N THR A 313 -17.10 -4.48 0.11
CA THR A 313 -18.24 -4.26 -0.77
C THR A 313 -17.84 -3.38 -1.94
N LEU A 314 -18.44 -3.66 -3.09
CA LEU A 314 -18.32 -2.85 -4.29
C LEU A 314 -19.72 -2.50 -4.80
N SER A 315 -20.05 -1.21 -4.83
CA SER A 315 -21.28 -0.69 -5.43
C SER A 315 -20.94 0.02 -6.74
N ILE A 316 -21.63 -0.33 -7.80
CA ILE A 316 -21.46 0.26 -9.13
C ILE A 316 -22.78 0.86 -9.57
N ARG A 317 -22.80 2.16 -9.94
CA ARG A 317 -24.01 2.90 -10.36
C ARG A 317 -25.15 2.88 -9.35
N GLY A 318 -24.81 2.86 -8.05
CA GLY A 318 -25.83 2.81 -6.99
C GLY A 318 -26.61 1.49 -6.89
N ARG A 319 -26.17 0.42 -7.59
CA ARG A 319 -26.73 -0.92 -7.39
C ARG A 319 -26.36 -1.44 -6.02
N GLU A 320 -27.15 -2.39 -5.51
CA GLU A 320 -26.82 -3.05 -4.25
C GLU A 320 -25.38 -3.58 -4.26
N PRO A 321 -24.63 -3.37 -3.16
CA PRO A 321 -23.23 -3.77 -3.10
C PRO A 321 -23.07 -5.28 -3.18
N ASP A 322 -22.16 -5.73 -4.04
CA ASP A 322 -21.68 -7.12 -3.98
C ASP A 322 -20.68 -7.23 -2.83
N GLY A 323 -21.04 -7.95 -1.78
CA GLY A 323 -20.26 -8.11 -0.55
C GLY A 323 -19.46 -9.41 -0.55
N ARG A 324 -18.23 -9.34 -0.07
CA ARG A 324 -17.33 -10.49 0.03
C ARG A 324 -16.65 -10.59 1.37
N HIS A 325 -16.55 -11.80 1.83
CA HIS A 325 -15.95 -12.16 3.10
C HIS A 325 -14.63 -12.88 2.88
N ASP A 326 -13.61 -12.40 3.55
CA ASP A 326 -12.31 -13.06 3.65
C ASP A 326 -11.92 -13.14 5.11
N PHE A 327 -11.29 -14.23 5.52
CA PHE A 327 -10.60 -14.27 6.80
C PHE A 327 -9.35 -15.11 6.74
N ASN A 328 -8.39 -14.68 7.52
CA ASN A 328 -7.14 -15.36 7.78
C ASN A 328 -6.96 -15.48 9.28
N GLN A 329 -6.81 -16.68 9.77
CA GLN A 329 -6.53 -16.92 11.18
C GLN A 329 -5.29 -17.79 11.35
N ARG A 330 -4.50 -17.43 12.35
CA ARG A 330 -3.26 -18.14 12.70
C ARG A 330 -3.22 -18.41 14.18
N LEU A 331 -2.99 -19.66 14.52
CA LEU A 331 -2.72 -20.12 15.87
C LEU A 331 -1.28 -20.62 15.92
N THR A 332 -0.49 -20.11 16.87
CA THR A 332 0.85 -20.60 17.15
C THR A 332 0.91 -21.02 18.61
N VAL A 333 1.33 -22.24 18.87
CA VAL A 333 1.55 -22.79 20.21
C VAL A 333 3.02 -23.16 20.38
N ASN A 334 3.68 -22.53 21.35
CA ASN A 334 5.06 -22.80 21.69
C ASN A 334 5.11 -23.54 23.04
N LEU A 335 5.70 -24.71 23.01
CA LEU A 335 5.93 -25.53 24.21
C LEU A 335 7.42 -25.55 24.51
N VAL A 336 7.79 -25.16 25.73
CA VAL A 336 9.18 -25.12 26.22
C VAL A 336 9.25 -25.92 27.52
N PRO A 337 9.06 -27.27 27.49
CA PRO A 337 8.98 -28.09 28.70
C PRO A 337 10.29 -28.11 29.49
N SER A 338 11.41 -27.79 28.85
CA SER A 338 12.70 -27.59 29.49
C SER A 338 13.59 -26.65 28.68
N LYS A 339 14.72 -26.23 29.25
CA LYS A 339 15.74 -25.41 28.56
C LYS A 339 16.34 -26.09 27.30
N LYS A 340 16.12 -27.40 27.14
CA LYS A 340 16.65 -28.18 26.02
C LYS A 340 15.67 -28.31 24.84
N TRP A 341 14.37 -28.18 25.09
CA TRP A 341 13.35 -28.49 24.11
C TRP A 341 12.48 -27.28 23.81
N VAL A 342 12.30 -26.97 22.52
CA VAL A 342 11.30 -26.03 22.04
C VAL A 342 10.50 -26.72 20.94
N ILE A 343 9.21 -26.85 21.15
CA ILE A 343 8.26 -27.41 20.19
C ILE A 343 7.31 -26.31 19.78
N GLN A 344 7.11 -26.11 18.49
CA GLN A 344 6.18 -25.12 17.96
C GLN A 344 5.20 -25.79 17.01
N PHE A 345 3.94 -25.48 17.19
CA PHE A 345 2.86 -25.80 16.25
C PHE A 345 2.30 -24.51 15.72
N THR A 346 2.11 -24.44 14.40
CA THR A 346 1.45 -23.33 13.74
C THR A 346 0.34 -23.88 12.87
N ALA A 347 -0.86 -23.37 13.03
CA ALA A 347 -2.00 -23.65 12.14
C ALA A 347 -2.49 -22.35 11.53
N GLU A 348 -2.70 -22.35 10.23
CA GLU A 348 -3.22 -21.21 9.47
C GLU A 348 -4.44 -21.66 8.69
N HIS A 349 -5.51 -20.89 8.80
CA HIS A 349 -6.74 -21.12 8.04
C HIS A 349 -7.08 -19.86 7.25
N TYR A 350 -7.15 -20.01 5.95
CA TYR A 350 -7.56 -18.98 5.01
C TYR A 350 -8.94 -19.33 4.44
N TYR A 351 -9.81 -18.35 4.45
CA TYR A 351 -11.10 -18.40 3.78
C TYR A 351 -11.18 -17.22 2.82
N SER A 352 -11.58 -17.46 1.58
CA SER A 352 -11.85 -16.42 0.60
C SER A 352 -13.14 -16.73 -0.16
N GLN A 353 -14.05 -15.80 -0.14
CA GLN A 353 -15.26 -15.85 -0.94
C GLN A 353 -14.93 -15.38 -2.36
N LEU A 354 -15.04 -16.27 -3.34
CA LEU A 354 -14.71 -15.99 -4.74
C LEU A 354 -15.91 -15.42 -5.51
N SER A 355 -17.13 -15.84 -5.17
CA SER A 355 -18.40 -15.34 -5.71
C SER A 355 -19.50 -15.57 -4.66
N ALA A 356 -20.74 -15.16 -4.95
CA ALA A 356 -21.89 -15.41 -4.05
C ALA A 356 -22.01 -16.91 -3.68
N ASP A 357 -21.73 -17.81 -4.63
CA ASP A 357 -21.93 -19.26 -4.47
C ASP A 357 -20.62 -20.06 -4.31
N ARG A 358 -19.46 -19.41 -4.35
CA ARG A 358 -18.16 -20.10 -4.28
C ARG A 358 -17.25 -19.49 -3.25
N SER A 359 -16.71 -20.36 -2.43
CA SER A 359 -15.65 -20.02 -1.48
C SER A 359 -14.52 -21.03 -1.55
N LYS A 360 -13.36 -20.64 -1.06
CA LYS A 360 -12.17 -21.48 -0.91
C LYS A 360 -11.72 -21.47 0.54
N HIS A 361 -11.40 -22.64 1.03
CA HIS A 361 -10.79 -22.86 2.33
C HIS A 361 -9.41 -23.48 2.13
N LEU A 362 -8.43 -22.94 2.83
CA LEU A 362 -7.11 -23.52 2.90
C LEU A 362 -6.70 -23.64 4.37
N LEU A 363 -6.42 -24.85 4.81
CA LEU A 363 -5.89 -25.12 6.14
C LEU A 363 -4.47 -25.65 5.98
N LEU A 364 -3.50 -24.94 6.55
CA LEU A 364 -2.09 -25.30 6.63
C LEU A 364 -1.73 -25.57 8.08
N ALA A 365 -0.85 -26.52 8.33
CA ALA A 365 -0.27 -26.74 9.64
C ALA A 365 1.20 -27.15 9.51
N ASP A 366 1.99 -26.59 10.39
CA ASP A 366 3.42 -26.86 10.51
C ASP A 366 3.76 -27.25 11.95
N ALA A 367 4.73 -28.14 12.12
CA ALA A 367 5.30 -28.45 13.41
C ALA A 367 6.82 -28.36 13.34
N SER A 368 7.42 -27.80 14.37
CA SER A 368 8.87 -27.74 14.49
C SER A 368 9.32 -28.16 15.89
N LEU A 369 10.44 -28.84 15.92
CA LEU A 369 11.13 -29.28 17.12
C LEU A 369 12.54 -28.77 17.08
N ARG A 370 12.99 -28.14 18.17
CA ARG A 370 14.37 -27.75 18.37
C ARG A 370 14.87 -28.41 19.68
N TRP A 371 15.96 -29.17 19.57
CA TRP A 371 16.58 -29.85 20.66
C TRP A 371 18.02 -29.39 20.86
N LYS A 372 18.29 -28.72 21.99
CA LYS A 372 19.63 -28.39 22.45
C LYS A 372 20.23 -29.63 23.11
N ILE A 373 21.05 -30.38 22.39
CA ILE A 373 21.69 -31.60 22.89
C ILE A 373 22.66 -31.25 24.02
N ASN A 374 23.50 -30.24 23.78
CA ASN A 374 24.43 -29.68 24.73
C ASN A 374 24.74 -28.21 24.40
N GLY A 375 25.76 -27.61 25.01
CA GLY A 375 26.16 -26.21 24.75
C GLY A 375 26.65 -25.92 23.34
N LYS A 376 27.05 -26.94 22.57
CA LYS A 376 27.62 -26.81 21.24
C LYS A 376 26.71 -27.35 20.15
N TRP A 377 25.89 -28.35 20.42
CA TRP A 377 25.06 -29.02 19.43
C TRP A 377 23.58 -28.72 19.61
N GLU A 378 22.93 -28.42 18.51
CA GLU A 378 21.49 -28.23 18.41
C GLU A 378 20.96 -28.99 17.20
N ALA A 379 19.91 -29.80 17.37
CA ALA A 379 19.17 -30.46 16.28
C ALA A 379 17.82 -29.78 16.08
N THR A 380 17.39 -29.70 14.83
CA THR A 380 16.07 -29.17 14.45
C THR A 380 15.36 -30.18 13.54
N ALA A 381 14.06 -30.29 13.70
CA ALA A 381 13.18 -31.01 12.79
C ALA A 381 11.97 -30.12 12.49
N THR A 382 11.63 -29.94 11.23
CA THR A 382 10.46 -29.16 10.80
C THR A 382 9.65 -29.98 9.82
N ALA A 383 8.38 -30.18 10.14
CA ALA A 383 7.40 -30.79 9.25
C ALA A 383 6.45 -29.69 8.77
N ALA A 384 6.47 -29.38 7.49
CA ALA A 384 5.67 -28.33 6.89
C ALA A 384 4.54 -28.89 6.04
N ASN A 385 3.43 -28.15 5.99
CA ASN A 385 2.21 -28.50 5.25
C ASN A 385 1.70 -29.91 5.62
N LEU A 386 1.48 -30.15 6.91
CA LEU A 386 1.06 -31.44 7.45
C LEU A 386 -0.19 -32.02 6.79
N PHE A 387 -1.11 -31.14 6.33
CA PHE A 387 -2.33 -31.54 5.64
C PHE A 387 -2.16 -31.82 4.15
N GLY A 388 -0.95 -31.64 3.59
CA GLY A 388 -0.63 -31.96 2.19
C GLY A 388 -1.46 -31.16 1.19
N ARG A 389 -1.71 -29.86 1.47
CA ARG A 389 -2.42 -29.00 0.54
C ARG A 389 -1.54 -28.63 -0.64
N GLU A 390 -2.11 -28.63 -1.84
CA GLU A 390 -1.36 -28.44 -3.08
C GLU A 390 -1.61 -27.11 -3.77
N GLU A 391 -2.71 -26.44 -3.43
CA GLU A 391 -3.15 -25.19 -4.08
C GLU A 391 -3.62 -24.16 -3.07
N TYR A 392 -3.20 -22.90 -3.31
CA TYR A 392 -3.76 -21.70 -2.71
C TYR A 392 -4.43 -20.85 -3.78
N ALA A 393 -5.66 -20.41 -3.53
CA ALA A 393 -6.37 -19.54 -4.46
C ALA A 393 -7.02 -18.36 -3.70
N TYR A 394 -6.96 -17.17 -4.29
CA TYR A 394 -7.64 -16.00 -3.79
C TYR A 394 -8.11 -15.09 -4.94
N THR A 395 -9.04 -14.19 -4.65
CA THR A 395 -9.55 -13.21 -5.61
C THR A 395 -9.30 -11.81 -5.08
N THR A 396 -8.81 -10.94 -5.96
CA THR A 396 -8.66 -9.50 -5.69
C THR A 396 -9.62 -8.69 -6.57
N PHE A 397 -9.98 -7.50 -6.08
CA PHE A 397 -10.79 -6.53 -6.82
C PHE A 397 -9.97 -5.28 -7.08
N ASP A 398 -10.05 -4.79 -8.32
CA ASP A 398 -9.45 -3.52 -8.74
C ASP A 398 -10.48 -2.75 -9.57
N GLY A 399 -11.01 -1.67 -8.99
CA GLY A 399 -12.10 -0.93 -9.59
C GLY A 399 -13.32 -1.83 -9.83
N VAL A 400 -13.70 -1.97 -11.10
CA VAL A 400 -14.84 -2.82 -11.53
C VAL A 400 -14.42 -4.22 -11.99
N SER A 401 -13.16 -4.56 -11.85
CA SER A 401 -12.58 -5.84 -12.29
C SER A 401 -12.26 -6.75 -11.10
N SER A 402 -12.38 -8.07 -11.31
CA SER A 402 -11.91 -9.08 -10.36
C SER A 402 -10.87 -9.98 -11.00
N SER A 403 -9.85 -10.34 -10.25
CA SER A 403 -8.80 -11.25 -10.68
C SER A 403 -8.64 -12.38 -9.67
N SER A 404 -8.73 -13.62 -10.17
CA SER A 404 -8.52 -14.82 -9.35
C SER A 404 -7.15 -15.42 -9.65
N TYR A 405 -6.41 -15.70 -8.58
CA TYR A 405 -5.06 -16.23 -8.65
C TYR A 405 -5.04 -17.64 -8.05
N ARG A 406 -4.25 -18.52 -8.65
CA ARG A 406 -3.97 -19.85 -8.14
C ARG A 406 -2.47 -20.07 -8.09
N TYR A 407 -1.99 -20.58 -6.98
CA TYR A 407 -0.58 -20.89 -6.76
C TYR A 407 -0.43 -22.33 -6.28
N ALA A 408 0.52 -23.04 -6.85
CA ALA A 408 0.96 -24.30 -6.28
C ALA A 408 1.66 -24.06 -4.94
N ILE A 409 1.29 -24.82 -3.93
CA ILE A 409 1.91 -24.78 -2.61
C ILE A 409 2.96 -25.89 -2.55
N ARG A 410 4.06 -25.61 -1.86
CA ARG A 410 5.07 -26.63 -1.59
C ARG A 410 4.42 -27.84 -0.90
N PRO A 411 4.61 -29.06 -1.42
CA PRO A 411 4.00 -30.25 -0.84
C PRO A 411 4.52 -30.50 0.58
N ARG A 412 3.89 -31.44 1.28
CA ARG A 412 4.35 -31.89 2.60
C ARG A 412 5.83 -32.21 2.55
N ASN A 413 6.58 -31.66 3.47
CA ASN A 413 8.01 -31.91 3.54
C ASN A 413 8.49 -31.96 5.01
N ILE A 414 9.57 -32.70 5.22
CA ILE A 414 10.26 -32.81 6.50
C ILE A 414 11.69 -32.35 6.26
N LEU A 415 12.14 -31.40 7.08
CA LEU A 415 13.49 -30.85 7.07
C LEU A 415 14.16 -31.23 8.40
N LEU A 416 15.32 -31.83 8.32
CA LEU A 416 16.18 -32.10 9.47
C LEU A 416 17.43 -31.23 9.37
N GLY A 417 17.82 -30.64 10.48
CA GLY A 417 19.00 -29.79 10.57
C GLY A 417 19.79 -30.06 11.84
N ALA A 418 21.09 -29.87 11.74
CA ALA A 418 21.98 -29.85 12.89
C ALA A 418 22.85 -28.60 12.81
N SER A 419 23.09 -27.95 13.95
CA SER A 419 23.99 -26.82 14.06
C SER A 419 25.01 -27.05 15.18
N TRP A 420 26.22 -26.63 14.91
CA TRP A 420 27.33 -26.69 15.88
C TRP A 420 27.89 -25.30 16.10
N LYS A 421 28.09 -24.95 17.39
CA LYS A 421 28.68 -23.67 17.80
C LYS A 421 30.12 -23.92 18.21
N PHE A 422 31.01 -23.16 17.66
CA PHE A 422 32.45 -23.17 17.99
C PHE A 422 32.73 -22.55 19.35
#